data_f9e6a5f39e2007b3c17cab9b9084428f
#
_entry.id   f9e6a5f39e2007b3c17cab9b9084428f
#
_cell.length_a   1.000
_cell.length_b   1.000
_cell.length_c   1.000
_cell.angle_alpha   90.00
_cell.angle_beta   90.00
_cell.angle_gamma   90.00
#
_symmetry.space_group_name_H-M   'P 1'
#
loop_
_entity.id
_entity.type
_entity.pdbx_description
1 polymer ?
#
loop_
_entity_poly.entity_id
_entity_poly.type
_entity_poly.pdbx_seq_one_letter_code
_entity_poly.pdbx_strand_id
1 'polypeptide(L)'
;GLAKNLTGSSFLGVGSLGILPYINSSIVIQLLTPIIPSLERLQKEEGELGRQQISRYTRYLTFVWALVLSTAIAFLLVKPVVFNWNLLLALKIIVSLTTGSLLSMWFAELITEESLGNGSSLIIFINIVGSIPNSFEEFSKKLVSTSYLDTLVLIGQGILVYLFIVFIIVLFQDAYKKISIVSAKQLNISSLDQVSPSGELKNSYIPIKLNQGGIMPLVFSSTIATFLYYPLQLLVNSANIGTVSFMPVLMTGYSFLLNIVLVIFFSGFYALLVLKPNDISQNLAKMAYSIPGVRQGNQTTQYLKQTVSRLAFMGGLFLAFLAFFPIVLANLFQFNLFKNVTSLLILVGVITDTTAQIRGYLISRNYEGFKKS
;
A
#
# COMPACT_ATOMS: atom_id res chain seq x y z
N GLY A 1 5.96 -12.90 -30.20
CA GLY A 1 6.27 -12.55 -28.85
C GLY A 1 5.07 -12.07 -28.00
N LEU A 2 4.48 -10.91 -28.27
CA LEU A 2 3.43 -10.29 -27.42
C LEU A 2 2.11 -11.09 -27.39
N ALA A 3 1.68 -11.65 -28.52
CA ALA A 3 0.45 -12.45 -28.60
C ALA A 3 0.51 -13.72 -27.72
N LYS A 4 1.67 -14.36 -27.58
CA LYS A 4 1.84 -15.58 -26.78
C LYS A 4 1.78 -15.31 -25.27
N ASN A 5 2.15 -14.11 -24.82
CA ASN A 5 2.02 -13.67 -23.43
C ASN A 5 0.60 -13.22 -23.09
N LEU A 6 -0.18 -12.82 -24.08
CA LEU A 6 -1.58 -12.39 -23.90
C LEU A 6 -2.57 -13.57 -23.90
N THR A 7 -2.24 -14.68 -24.56
CA THR A 7 -3.11 -15.88 -24.63
C THR A 7 -2.91 -16.85 -23.46
N GLY A 8 -1.82 -16.74 -22.72
CA GLY A 8 -1.51 -17.61 -21.58
C GLY A 8 -1.93 -17.07 -20.21
N SER A 9 -2.40 -15.84 -20.12
CA SER A 9 -2.83 -15.23 -18.87
C SER A 9 -4.25 -14.68 -19.03
N SER A 10 -5.04 -14.74 -17.97
CA SER A 10 -6.39 -14.19 -17.81
C SER A 10 -6.53 -12.67 -18.09
N PHE A 11 -5.66 -12.12 -18.94
CA PHE A 11 -5.57 -10.69 -19.26
C PHE A 11 -6.82 -10.12 -19.94
N LEU A 12 -7.64 -10.98 -20.56
CA LEU A 12 -8.91 -10.62 -21.23
C LEU A 12 -10.13 -11.08 -20.41
N GLY A 13 -9.94 -11.55 -19.20
CA GLY A 13 -11.06 -11.90 -18.31
C GLY A 13 -11.81 -10.66 -17.83
N VAL A 14 -13.09 -10.81 -17.51
CA VAL A 14 -13.96 -9.74 -16.98
C VAL A 14 -13.31 -9.07 -15.75
N GLY A 15 -12.58 -9.81 -14.93
CA GLY A 15 -11.89 -9.32 -13.74
C GLY A 15 -10.46 -8.80 -13.98
N SER A 16 -9.99 -8.61 -15.20
CA SER A 16 -8.58 -8.26 -15.45
C SER A 16 -8.17 -6.88 -14.95
N LEU A 17 -9.08 -5.91 -14.87
CA LEU A 17 -8.84 -4.63 -14.19
C LEU A 17 -8.77 -4.78 -12.67
N GLY A 18 -9.40 -5.81 -12.11
CA GLY A 18 -9.44 -6.08 -10.68
C GLY A 18 -9.94 -4.89 -9.86
N ILE A 19 -9.35 -4.72 -8.69
CA ILE A 19 -9.72 -3.67 -7.71
C ILE A 19 -8.94 -2.35 -7.90
N LEU A 20 -8.00 -2.26 -8.86
CA LEU A 20 -7.14 -1.08 -9.06
C LEU A 20 -7.91 0.24 -9.22
N PRO A 21 -9.01 0.34 -10.02
CA PRO A 21 -9.78 1.57 -10.14
C PRO A 21 -10.36 2.05 -8.81
N TYR A 22 -10.81 1.12 -7.97
CA TYR A 22 -11.36 1.42 -6.64
C TYR A 22 -10.27 1.96 -5.69
N ILE A 23 -9.12 1.30 -5.67
CA ILE A 23 -7.99 1.75 -4.84
C ILE A 23 -7.59 3.16 -5.22
N ASN A 24 -7.39 3.42 -6.53
CA ASN A 24 -7.02 4.74 -7.01
C ASN A 24 -8.05 5.81 -6.63
N SER A 25 -9.33 5.50 -6.77
CA SER A 25 -10.43 6.41 -6.43
C SER A 25 -10.51 6.67 -4.92
N SER A 26 -10.41 5.62 -4.10
CA SER A 26 -10.39 5.73 -2.64
C SER A 26 -9.27 6.65 -2.16
N ILE A 27 -8.13 6.52 -2.79
CA ILE A 27 -6.96 7.30 -2.46
C ILE A 27 -7.11 8.76 -2.89
N VAL A 28 -7.62 9.01 -4.10
CA VAL A 28 -7.89 10.39 -4.55
C VAL A 28 -8.87 11.08 -3.59
N ILE A 29 -9.94 10.41 -3.18
CA ILE A 29 -10.88 10.95 -2.20
C ILE A 29 -10.20 11.18 -0.84
N GLN A 30 -9.37 10.25 -0.35
CA GLN A 30 -8.62 10.44 0.91
C GLN A 30 -7.67 11.64 0.84
N LEU A 31 -7.05 11.90 -0.31
CA LEU A 31 -6.18 13.05 -0.53
C LEU A 31 -6.97 14.37 -0.61
N LEU A 32 -8.14 14.34 -1.22
CA LEU A 32 -9.00 15.52 -1.36
C LEU A 32 -9.73 15.89 -0.07
N THR A 33 -9.99 14.92 0.79
CA THR A 33 -10.72 15.14 2.05
C THR A 33 -10.12 16.24 2.94
N PRO A 34 -8.80 16.30 3.21
CA PRO A 34 -8.22 17.38 4.00
C PRO A 34 -8.07 18.71 3.24
N ILE A 35 -8.18 18.69 1.91
CA ILE A 35 -8.00 19.87 1.05
C ILE A 35 -9.34 20.58 0.83
N ILE A 36 -10.41 19.80 0.69
CA ILE A 36 -11.76 20.32 0.40
C ILE A 36 -12.54 20.45 1.71
N PRO A 37 -12.87 21.68 2.18
CA PRO A 37 -13.54 21.89 3.47
C PRO A 37 -14.87 21.17 3.61
N SER A 38 -15.64 21.00 2.51
CA SER A 38 -16.89 20.25 2.52
C SER A 38 -16.69 18.77 2.83
N LEU A 39 -15.65 18.13 2.27
CA LEU A 39 -15.33 16.73 2.55
C LEU A 39 -14.76 16.55 3.97
N GLU A 40 -13.99 17.53 4.45
CA GLU A 40 -13.47 17.52 5.81
C GLU A 40 -14.60 17.59 6.85
N ARG A 41 -15.63 18.42 6.63
CA ARG A 41 -16.82 18.48 7.47
C ARG A 41 -17.59 17.17 7.49
N LEU A 42 -17.85 16.57 6.33
CA LEU A 42 -18.47 15.26 6.23
C LEU A 42 -17.72 14.20 7.05
N GLN A 43 -16.38 14.22 7.04
CA GLN A 43 -15.58 13.27 7.79
C GLN A 43 -15.58 13.50 9.30
N LYS A 44 -15.61 14.77 9.76
CA LYS A 44 -15.45 15.15 11.17
C LYS A 44 -16.78 15.35 11.91
N GLU A 45 -17.76 15.96 11.25
CA GLU A 45 -18.98 16.46 11.91
C GLU A 45 -20.19 15.52 11.73
N GLU A 46 -20.30 14.86 10.58
CA GLU A 46 -21.49 14.06 10.24
C GLU A 46 -21.37 12.57 10.62
N GLY A 47 -20.27 12.15 11.22
CA GLY A 47 -20.09 10.79 11.74
C GLY A 47 -20.32 9.70 10.71
N GLU A 48 -21.27 8.79 10.96
CA GLU A 48 -21.56 7.64 10.08
C GLU A 48 -22.19 8.05 8.74
N LEU A 49 -23.07 9.06 8.75
CA LEU A 49 -23.70 9.58 7.54
C LEU A 49 -22.67 10.21 6.60
N GLY A 50 -21.73 10.96 7.15
CA GLY A 50 -20.63 11.55 6.36
C GLY A 50 -19.72 10.49 5.73
N ARG A 51 -19.42 9.42 6.46
CA ARG A 51 -18.64 8.29 5.92
C ARG A 51 -19.35 7.62 4.75
N GLN A 52 -20.67 7.41 4.85
CA GLN A 52 -21.46 6.83 3.76
C GLN A 52 -21.47 7.75 2.52
N GLN A 53 -21.52 9.07 2.70
CA GLN A 53 -21.43 9.99 1.58
C GLN A 53 -20.05 9.95 0.90
N ILE A 54 -18.98 9.92 1.68
CA ILE A 54 -17.61 9.77 1.17
C ILE A 54 -17.47 8.45 0.39
N SER A 55 -18.03 7.36 0.90
CA SER A 55 -18.07 6.08 0.18
C SER A 55 -18.80 6.18 -1.16
N ARG A 56 -19.94 6.89 -1.22
CA ARG A 56 -20.67 7.13 -2.49
C ARG A 56 -19.80 7.90 -3.50
N TYR A 57 -19.10 8.96 -3.08
CA TYR A 57 -18.20 9.69 -3.97
C TYR A 57 -17.06 8.79 -4.48
N THR A 58 -16.54 7.92 -3.62
CA THR A 58 -15.54 6.93 -4.02
C THR A 58 -16.08 5.97 -5.08
N ARG A 59 -17.31 5.48 -4.94
CA ARG A 59 -17.96 4.60 -5.93
C ARG A 59 -18.14 5.30 -7.28
N TYR A 60 -18.62 6.55 -7.31
CA TYR A 60 -18.76 7.32 -8.56
C TYR A 60 -17.40 7.54 -9.23
N LEU A 61 -16.40 7.92 -8.46
CA LEU A 61 -15.05 8.13 -9.00
C LEU A 61 -14.45 6.81 -9.52
N THR A 62 -14.73 5.68 -8.84
CA THR A 62 -14.32 4.34 -9.29
C THR A 62 -14.94 3.99 -10.64
N PHE A 63 -16.22 4.29 -10.84
CA PHE A 63 -16.88 4.06 -12.12
C PHE A 63 -16.21 4.85 -13.26
N VAL A 64 -15.97 6.15 -13.03
CA VAL A 64 -15.29 7.00 -14.02
C VAL A 64 -13.87 6.50 -14.30
N TRP A 65 -13.12 6.15 -13.26
CA TRP A 65 -11.76 5.63 -13.38
C TRP A 65 -11.70 4.28 -14.11
N ALA A 66 -12.64 3.38 -13.80
CA ALA A 66 -12.79 2.10 -14.49
C ALA A 66 -13.11 2.29 -15.98
N LEU A 67 -13.97 3.23 -16.34
CA LEU A 67 -14.25 3.57 -17.74
C LEU A 67 -13.02 4.10 -18.48
N VAL A 68 -12.26 4.99 -17.87
CA VAL A 68 -11.02 5.53 -18.47
C VAL A 68 -10.01 4.43 -18.72
N LEU A 69 -9.75 3.59 -17.71
CA LEU A 69 -8.79 2.48 -17.83
C LEU A 69 -9.25 1.39 -18.82
N SER A 70 -10.52 1.01 -18.79
CA SER A 70 -11.05 0.03 -19.73
C SER A 70 -11.00 0.53 -21.18
N THR A 71 -11.26 1.81 -21.40
CA THR A 71 -11.12 2.44 -22.71
C THR A 71 -9.67 2.44 -23.17
N ALA A 72 -8.74 2.82 -22.28
CA ALA A 72 -7.30 2.79 -22.56
C ALA A 72 -6.85 1.36 -22.94
N ILE A 73 -7.24 0.35 -22.18
CA ILE A 73 -6.90 -1.06 -22.48
C ILE A 73 -7.50 -1.50 -23.82
N ALA A 74 -8.75 -1.19 -24.08
CA ALA A 74 -9.42 -1.57 -25.33
C ALA A 74 -8.68 -0.99 -26.56
N PHE A 75 -8.33 0.28 -26.53
CA PHE A 75 -7.72 0.96 -27.68
C PHE A 75 -6.20 0.74 -27.79
N LEU A 76 -5.48 0.68 -26.67
CA LEU A 76 -4.01 0.60 -26.68
C LEU A 76 -3.49 -0.84 -26.72
N LEU A 77 -4.15 -1.78 -26.02
CA LEU A 77 -3.68 -3.14 -25.89
C LEU A 77 -4.44 -4.13 -26.78
N VAL A 78 -5.77 -4.03 -26.86
CA VAL A 78 -6.59 -5.01 -27.57
C VAL A 78 -6.67 -4.70 -29.06
N LYS A 79 -6.85 -3.44 -29.45
CA LYS A 79 -6.96 -3.02 -30.85
C LYS A 79 -5.81 -3.52 -31.74
N PRO A 80 -4.51 -3.45 -31.36
CA PRO A 80 -3.42 -3.91 -32.21
C PRO A 80 -3.32 -5.44 -32.35
N VAL A 81 -4.04 -6.19 -31.50
CA VAL A 81 -3.98 -7.67 -31.47
C VAL A 81 -5.15 -8.32 -32.20
N VAL A 82 -6.28 -7.61 -32.33
CA VAL A 82 -7.53 -8.14 -32.90
C VAL A 82 -7.64 -7.81 -34.40
N PHE A 83 -7.79 -8.84 -35.23
CA PHE A 83 -7.89 -8.69 -36.71
C PHE A 83 -9.16 -7.96 -37.16
N ASN A 84 -10.31 -8.19 -36.52
CA ASN A 84 -11.59 -7.56 -36.87
C ASN A 84 -12.01 -6.57 -35.78
N TRP A 85 -11.45 -5.38 -35.79
CA TRP A 85 -11.82 -4.34 -34.85
C TRP A 85 -13.10 -3.62 -35.24
N ASN A 86 -14.17 -3.78 -34.46
CA ASN A 86 -15.45 -3.09 -34.62
C ASN A 86 -15.75 -2.26 -33.37
N LEU A 87 -16.45 -1.12 -33.54
CA LEU A 87 -16.87 -0.27 -32.43
C LEU A 87 -17.73 -1.04 -31.42
N LEU A 88 -18.58 -1.95 -31.89
CA LEU A 88 -19.42 -2.80 -31.04
C LEU A 88 -18.59 -3.74 -30.18
N LEU A 89 -17.49 -4.27 -30.71
CA LEU A 89 -16.54 -5.11 -29.98
C LEU A 89 -15.79 -4.26 -28.89
N ALA A 90 -15.38 -3.04 -29.25
CA ALA A 90 -14.78 -2.11 -28.30
C ALA A 90 -15.72 -1.81 -27.12
N LEU A 91 -17.00 -1.51 -27.40
CA LEU A 91 -18.00 -1.27 -26.36
C LEU A 91 -18.23 -2.50 -25.48
N LYS A 92 -18.30 -3.70 -26.04
CA LYS A 92 -18.43 -4.94 -25.26
C LYS A 92 -17.26 -5.12 -24.31
N ILE A 93 -16.03 -4.88 -24.76
CA ILE A 93 -14.82 -5.00 -23.93
C ILE A 93 -14.84 -3.96 -22.80
N ILE A 94 -15.15 -2.70 -23.12
CA ILE A 94 -15.19 -1.62 -22.15
C ILE A 94 -16.23 -1.91 -21.05
N VAL A 95 -17.45 -2.28 -21.44
CA VAL A 95 -18.52 -2.61 -20.50
C VAL A 95 -18.16 -3.81 -19.65
N SER A 96 -17.62 -4.89 -20.26
CA SER A 96 -17.22 -6.09 -19.54
C SER A 96 -16.14 -5.81 -18.48
N LEU A 97 -15.07 -5.10 -18.84
CA LEU A 97 -13.98 -4.75 -17.94
C LEU A 97 -14.45 -3.81 -16.80
N THR A 98 -15.27 -2.83 -17.14
CA THR A 98 -15.83 -1.90 -16.15
C THR A 98 -16.73 -2.63 -15.16
N THR A 99 -17.61 -3.51 -15.65
CA THR A 99 -18.49 -4.33 -14.79
C THR A 99 -17.68 -5.23 -13.86
N GLY A 100 -16.62 -5.88 -14.35
CA GLY A 100 -15.73 -6.70 -13.52
C GLY A 100 -15.04 -5.93 -12.41
N SER A 101 -14.61 -4.69 -12.70
CA SER A 101 -14.02 -3.82 -11.68
C SER A 101 -15.04 -3.37 -10.64
N LEU A 102 -16.27 -3.03 -11.04
CA LEU A 102 -17.34 -2.66 -10.11
C LEU A 102 -17.76 -3.84 -9.21
N LEU A 103 -17.80 -5.06 -9.75
CA LEU A 103 -18.04 -6.27 -8.95
C LEU A 103 -16.91 -6.48 -7.93
N SER A 104 -15.65 -6.29 -8.33
CA SER A 104 -14.51 -6.38 -7.40
C SER A 104 -14.59 -5.33 -6.31
N MET A 105 -15.01 -4.10 -6.62
CA MET A 105 -15.27 -3.04 -5.64
C MET A 105 -16.37 -3.46 -4.66
N TRP A 106 -17.49 -3.96 -5.16
CA TRP A 106 -18.62 -4.39 -4.33
C TRP A 106 -18.22 -5.52 -3.37
N PHE A 107 -17.47 -6.51 -3.83
CA PHE A 107 -16.92 -7.56 -2.96
C PHE A 107 -15.97 -6.98 -1.89
N ALA A 108 -15.14 -6.01 -2.24
CA ALA A 108 -14.25 -5.37 -1.27
C ALA A 108 -15.02 -4.63 -0.18
N GLU A 109 -16.08 -3.93 -0.53
CA GLU A 109 -16.93 -3.23 0.43
C GLU A 109 -17.69 -4.22 1.33
N LEU A 110 -18.28 -5.29 0.77
CA LEU A 110 -18.92 -6.35 1.53
C LEU A 110 -17.96 -6.97 2.56
N ILE A 111 -16.74 -7.31 2.15
CA ILE A 111 -15.73 -7.86 3.05
C ILE A 111 -15.40 -6.85 4.16
N THR A 112 -15.33 -5.56 3.83
CA THR A 112 -15.01 -4.52 4.82
C THR A 112 -16.15 -4.31 5.83
N GLU A 113 -17.41 -4.42 5.39
CA GLU A 113 -18.59 -4.26 6.25
C GLU A 113 -18.86 -5.48 7.14
N GLU A 114 -18.70 -6.69 6.60
CA GLU A 114 -19.07 -7.95 7.27
C GLU A 114 -17.89 -8.61 8.01
N SER A 115 -16.64 -8.19 7.76
CA SER A 115 -15.44 -8.90 8.19
C SER A 115 -14.49 -8.00 8.99
N LEU A 116 -13.46 -8.64 9.57
CA LEU A 116 -12.33 -7.97 10.21
C LEU A 116 -11.30 -7.62 9.15
N GLY A 117 -11.14 -6.34 8.84
CA GLY A 117 -10.07 -5.90 7.96
C GLY A 117 -10.52 -5.00 6.82
N ASN A 118 -9.55 -4.60 6.00
CA ASN A 118 -9.79 -3.83 4.80
C ASN A 118 -9.99 -4.78 3.61
N GLY A 119 -11.21 -4.87 3.08
CA GLY A 119 -11.56 -5.78 1.99
C GLY A 119 -10.74 -5.56 0.72
N SER A 120 -10.36 -4.32 0.41
CA SER A 120 -9.50 -4.04 -0.74
C SER A 120 -8.12 -4.67 -0.60
N SER A 121 -7.54 -4.60 0.59
CA SER A 121 -6.25 -5.23 0.90
C SER A 121 -6.32 -6.75 0.82
N LEU A 122 -7.42 -7.35 1.29
CA LEU A 122 -7.64 -8.80 1.20
C LEU A 122 -7.79 -9.28 -0.25
N ILE A 123 -8.48 -8.54 -1.12
CA ILE A 123 -8.58 -8.89 -2.54
C ILE A 123 -7.21 -8.81 -3.23
N ILE A 124 -6.40 -7.78 -2.92
CA ILE A 124 -5.03 -7.70 -3.44
C ILE A 124 -4.22 -8.92 -2.97
N PHE A 125 -4.33 -9.26 -1.68
CA PHE A 125 -3.68 -10.43 -1.10
C PHE A 125 -4.04 -11.71 -1.84
N ILE A 126 -5.33 -11.98 -2.07
CA ILE A 126 -5.80 -13.17 -2.81
C ILE A 126 -5.25 -13.19 -4.24
N ASN A 127 -5.24 -12.05 -4.94
CA ASN A 127 -4.68 -11.96 -6.28
C ASN A 127 -3.17 -12.27 -6.31
N ILE A 128 -2.42 -11.79 -5.31
CA ILE A 128 -0.98 -12.09 -5.19
C ILE A 128 -0.76 -13.57 -4.91
N VAL A 129 -1.49 -14.15 -3.95
CA VAL A 129 -1.40 -15.58 -3.61
C VAL A 129 -1.77 -16.44 -4.82
N GLY A 130 -2.82 -16.07 -5.57
CA GLY A 130 -3.25 -16.74 -6.79
C GLY A 130 -2.21 -16.70 -7.93
N SER A 131 -1.29 -15.74 -7.93
CA SER A 131 -0.21 -15.65 -8.92
C SER A 131 1.03 -16.48 -8.57
N ILE A 132 1.17 -16.94 -7.33
CA ILE A 132 2.33 -17.71 -6.85
C ILE A 132 2.52 -19.02 -7.65
N PRO A 133 1.49 -19.85 -7.91
CA PRO A 133 1.67 -21.09 -8.66
C PRO A 133 2.27 -20.88 -10.06
N ASN A 134 1.86 -19.84 -10.77
CA ASN A 134 2.39 -19.51 -12.10
C ASN A 134 3.88 -19.15 -12.06
N SER A 135 4.31 -18.45 -11.01
CA SER A 135 5.72 -18.11 -10.79
C SER A 135 6.56 -19.37 -10.49
N PHE A 136 5.99 -20.35 -9.79
CA PHE A 136 6.62 -21.64 -9.54
C PHE A 136 6.74 -22.48 -10.82
N GLU A 137 5.76 -22.46 -11.71
CA GLU A 137 5.82 -23.17 -12.98
C GLU A 137 6.91 -22.60 -13.91
N GLU A 138 7.05 -21.28 -13.98
CA GLU A 138 8.17 -20.65 -14.71
C GLU A 138 9.54 -21.04 -14.14
N PHE A 139 9.63 -21.14 -12.82
CA PHE A 139 10.84 -21.56 -12.13
C PHE A 139 11.17 -23.04 -12.40
N SER A 140 10.17 -23.94 -12.33
CA SER A 140 10.37 -25.37 -12.58
C SER A 140 10.84 -25.66 -14.02
N LYS A 141 10.36 -24.92 -15.00
CA LYS A 141 10.80 -25.04 -16.41
C LYS A 141 12.29 -24.67 -16.61
N LYS A 142 12.82 -23.75 -15.81
CA LYS A 142 14.25 -23.40 -15.83
C LYS A 142 15.11 -24.46 -15.15
N LEU A 143 14.59 -25.11 -14.11
CA LEU A 143 15.31 -26.14 -13.36
C LEU A 143 15.57 -27.41 -14.19
N VAL A 144 14.66 -27.76 -15.09
CA VAL A 144 14.79 -28.96 -15.95
C VAL A 144 16.01 -28.88 -16.90
N SER A 145 16.53 -27.69 -17.14
CA SER A 145 17.69 -27.48 -18.03
C SER A 145 19.07 -27.51 -17.33
N THR A 146 19.13 -27.66 -16.01
CA THR A 146 20.37 -27.62 -15.21
C THR A 146 20.71 -28.97 -14.58
N SER A 147 21.99 -29.18 -14.19
CA SER A 147 22.45 -30.39 -13.49
C SER A 147 21.75 -30.53 -12.13
N TYR A 148 21.56 -31.78 -11.67
CA TYR A 148 20.80 -32.10 -10.45
C TYR A 148 21.37 -31.40 -9.20
N LEU A 149 22.69 -31.33 -9.07
CA LEU A 149 23.36 -30.67 -7.94
C LEU A 149 23.19 -29.15 -7.99
N ASP A 150 23.33 -28.53 -9.16
CA ASP A 150 23.16 -27.10 -9.34
C ASP A 150 21.71 -26.69 -9.06
N THR A 151 20.76 -27.54 -9.41
CA THR A 151 19.32 -27.35 -9.13
C THR A 151 19.03 -27.28 -7.63
N LEU A 152 19.58 -28.21 -6.81
CA LEU A 152 19.40 -28.22 -5.36
C LEU A 152 20.01 -26.99 -4.69
N VAL A 153 21.22 -26.59 -5.12
CA VAL A 153 21.90 -25.39 -4.61
C VAL A 153 21.08 -24.12 -4.93
N LEU A 154 20.58 -24.03 -6.16
CA LEU A 154 19.77 -22.90 -6.61
C LEU A 154 18.46 -22.80 -5.82
N ILE A 155 17.74 -23.90 -5.59
CA ILE A 155 16.52 -23.93 -4.77
C ILE A 155 16.81 -23.47 -3.35
N GLY A 156 17.87 -24.04 -2.74
CA GLY A 156 18.27 -23.69 -1.37
C GLY A 156 18.61 -22.22 -1.21
N GLN A 157 19.38 -21.66 -2.13
CA GLN A 157 19.71 -20.23 -2.16
C GLN A 157 18.45 -19.37 -2.35
N GLY A 158 17.54 -19.76 -3.26
CA GLY A 158 16.29 -19.04 -3.51
C GLY A 158 15.41 -18.97 -2.28
N ILE A 159 15.21 -20.08 -1.57
CA ILE A 159 14.43 -20.14 -0.33
C ILE A 159 15.08 -19.28 0.76
N LEU A 160 16.41 -19.35 0.92
CA LEU A 160 17.13 -18.58 1.93
C LEU A 160 16.98 -17.08 1.70
N VAL A 161 17.18 -16.64 0.46
CA VAL A 161 17.01 -15.21 0.09
C VAL A 161 15.56 -14.77 0.30
N TYR A 162 14.58 -15.61 -0.06
CA TYR A 162 13.17 -15.30 0.14
C TYR A 162 12.83 -15.11 1.62
N LEU A 163 13.25 -16.04 2.49
CA LEU A 163 13.06 -15.95 3.93
C LEU A 163 13.75 -14.72 4.53
N PHE A 164 14.95 -14.39 4.04
CA PHE A 164 15.68 -13.21 4.48
C PHE A 164 14.94 -11.91 4.11
N ILE A 165 14.37 -11.82 2.92
CA ILE A 165 13.56 -10.66 2.51
C ILE A 165 12.31 -10.53 3.38
N VAL A 166 11.57 -11.64 3.59
CA VAL A 166 10.37 -11.63 4.45
C VAL A 166 10.72 -11.20 5.87
N PHE A 167 11.82 -11.71 6.43
CA PHE A 167 12.30 -11.33 7.76
C PHE A 167 12.58 -9.83 7.88
N ILE A 168 13.27 -9.24 6.90
CA ILE A 168 13.55 -7.79 6.85
C ILE A 168 12.24 -6.99 6.77
N ILE A 169 11.29 -7.42 5.94
CA ILE A 169 9.99 -6.75 5.79
C ILE A 169 9.23 -6.75 7.12
N VAL A 170 9.15 -7.89 7.81
CA VAL A 170 8.46 -8.02 9.10
C VAL A 170 9.09 -7.12 10.15
N LEU A 171 10.43 -7.16 10.29
CA LEU A 171 11.15 -6.29 11.22
C LEU A 171 10.85 -4.81 11.00
N PHE A 172 10.78 -4.42 9.74
CA PHE A 172 10.52 -3.02 9.40
C PHE A 172 9.06 -2.60 9.68
N GLN A 173 8.09 -3.50 9.42
CA GLN A 173 6.67 -3.20 9.67
C GLN A 173 6.34 -3.14 11.16
N ASP A 174 7.03 -3.93 11.97
CA ASP A 174 6.87 -3.91 13.43
C ASP A 174 7.69 -2.81 14.12
N ALA A 175 8.57 -2.13 13.39
CA ALA A 175 9.38 -1.05 13.94
C ALA A 175 8.52 0.17 14.27
N TYR A 176 8.52 0.60 15.52
CA TYR A 176 7.82 1.79 16.00
C TYR A 176 8.63 2.59 17.00
N LYS A 177 8.42 3.91 17.00
CA LYS A 177 8.98 4.83 18.00
C LYS A 177 7.96 5.07 19.10
N LYS A 178 8.36 4.83 20.35
CA LYS A 178 7.55 5.13 21.53
C LYS A 178 7.74 6.61 21.90
N ILE A 179 6.64 7.36 21.94
CA ILE A 179 6.63 8.73 22.50
C ILE A 179 5.99 8.64 23.86
N SER A 180 6.76 8.89 24.92
CA SER A 180 6.26 8.90 26.30
C SER A 180 5.24 10.02 26.48
N ILE A 181 4.14 9.73 27.17
CA ILE A 181 3.13 10.70 27.58
C ILE A 181 2.94 10.58 29.09
N VAL A 182 2.74 11.73 29.76
CA VAL A 182 2.56 11.81 31.20
C VAL A 182 1.22 12.47 31.49
N SER A 183 0.43 11.86 32.37
CA SER A 183 -0.82 12.45 32.85
C SER A 183 -0.56 13.48 33.94
N ALA A 184 -1.34 14.55 33.96
CA ALA A 184 -1.26 15.57 35.03
C ALA A 184 -1.47 14.97 36.43
N LYS A 185 -2.24 13.89 36.56
CA LYS A 185 -2.41 13.14 37.83
C LYS A 185 -1.10 12.45 38.28
N GLN A 186 -0.31 11.93 37.35
CA GLN A 186 0.96 11.27 37.67
C GLN A 186 2.04 12.25 38.13
N LEU A 187 2.02 13.49 37.62
CA LEU A 187 2.92 14.55 38.07
C LEU A 187 2.68 14.94 39.53
N ASN A 188 1.44 14.91 40.00
CA ASN A 188 1.11 15.22 41.41
C ASN A 188 1.42 14.04 42.34
N ILE A 189 1.46 12.81 41.89
CA ILE A 189 1.77 11.62 42.69
C ILE A 189 3.26 11.42 42.85
N SER A 190 4.09 11.81 41.89
CA SER A 190 5.55 11.75 41.96
C SER A 190 6.15 12.74 42.94
N SER A 191 5.36 13.72 43.42
CA SER A 191 5.77 14.65 44.50
C SER A 191 5.40 14.16 45.91
N LEU A 192 4.67 13.05 46.06
CA LEU A 192 4.33 12.44 47.35
C LEU A 192 4.84 10.98 47.32
N ASP A 193 5.93 10.75 48.01
CA ASP A 193 6.61 9.49 48.28
C ASP A 193 5.70 8.25 48.38
N GLN A 194 5.29 7.70 47.25
CA GLN A 194 4.80 6.31 47.15
C GLN A 194 5.45 5.62 45.94
N VAL A 195 6.73 5.33 46.11
CA VAL A 195 7.42 4.32 45.29
C VAL A 195 6.75 2.99 45.59
N SER A 196 5.85 2.54 44.69
CA SER A 196 5.43 1.13 44.68
C SER A 196 6.68 0.26 44.52
N PRO A 197 6.82 -0.88 45.26
CA PRO A 197 8.02 -1.71 45.25
C PRO A 197 8.38 -2.33 43.88
N SER A 198 7.56 -2.18 42.92
CA SER A 198 7.79 -2.61 41.53
C SER A 198 8.04 -1.39 40.61
N GLY A 199 9.05 -0.61 40.85
CA GLY A 199 9.60 0.54 40.12
C GLY A 199 9.29 0.82 38.63
N GLU A 200 8.27 0.25 38.08
CA GLU A 200 7.73 0.49 36.75
C GLU A 200 6.55 1.47 36.85
N LEU A 201 6.88 2.78 36.83
CA LEU A 201 5.93 3.76 36.33
C LEU A 201 5.42 3.22 34.99
N LYS A 202 4.18 2.80 34.92
CA LYS A 202 3.49 2.43 33.67
C LYS A 202 3.46 3.67 32.78
N ASN A 203 4.60 3.97 32.15
CA ASN A 203 4.74 5.10 31.25
C ASN A 203 3.84 4.84 30.05
N SER A 204 2.69 5.52 30.03
CA SER A 204 1.84 5.54 28.85
C SER A 204 2.66 6.10 27.69
N TYR A 205 2.58 5.47 26.51
CA TYR A 205 3.30 5.92 25.32
C TYR A 205 2.41 5.83 24.09
N ILE A 206 2.69 6.69 23.13
CA ILE A 206 2.08 6.64 21.79
C ILE A 206 3.06 5.91 20.87
N PRO A 207 2.69 4.74 20.31
CA PRO A 207 3.52 4.05 19.32
C PRO A 207 3.32 4.70 17.94
N ILE A 208 4.37 5.27 17.36
CA ILE A 208 4.38 5.76 15.99
C ILE A 208 5.16 4.77 15.14
N LYS A 209 4.49 4.06 14.22
CA LYS A 209 5.13 3.12 13.31
C LYS A 209 6.10 3.86 12.38
N LEU A 210 7.19 3.20 12.00
CA LEU A 210 8.16 3.72 11.03
C LEU A 210 7.50 3.82 9.63
N ASN A 211 6.73 2.80 9.27
CA ASN A 211 5.91 2.79 8.07
C ASN A 211 4.43 3.05 8.41
N GLN A 212 4.09 4.30 8.68
CA GLN A 212 2.74 4.68 9.06
C GLN A 212 1.75 4.60 7.89
N GLY A 213 2.23 4.80 6.67
CA GLY A 213 1.42 4.70 5.45
C GLY A 213 1.16 3.26 5.00
N GLY A 214 1.81 2.26 5.63
CA GLY A 214 1.69 0.87 5.21
C GLY A 214 2.15 0.68 3.76
N ILE A 215 1.33 0.03 2.96
CA ILE A 215 1.61 -0.32 1.56
C ILE A 215 1.17 0.79 0.60
N MET A 216 0.28 1.67 1.05
CA MET A 216 -0.37 2.67 0.19
C MET A 216 0.61 3.56 -0.58
N PRO A 217 1.72 4.07 0.00
CA PRO A 217 2.69 4.86 -0.75
C PRO A 217 3.27 4.15 -1.97
N LEU A 218 3.48 2.82 -1.90
CA LEU A 218 4.00 2.03 -3.03
C LEU A 218 2.97 1.86 -4.14
N VAL A 219 1.72 1.54 -3.78
CA VAL A 219 0.64 1.40 -4.76
C VAL A 219 0.42 2.71 -5.51
N PHE A 220 0.50 3.83 -4.78
CA PHE A 220 0.37 5.16 -5.37
C PHE A 220 1.50 5.53 -6.31
N SER A 221 2.73 5.38 -5.81
CA SER A 221 3.90 5.73 -6.60
C SER A 221 3.93 4.95 -7.91
N SER A 222 3.58 3.66 -7.89
CA SER A 222 3.55 2.83 -9.10
C SER A 222 2.48 3.27 -10.08
N THR A 223 1.29 3.64 -9.61
CA THR A 223 0.19 4.11 -10.47
C THR A 223 0.55 5.46 -11.12
N ILE A 224 1.01 6.43 -10.33
CA ILE A 224 1.37 7.75 -10.83
C ILE A 224 2.61 7.67 -11.74
N ALA A 225 3.60 6.86 -11.37
CA ALA A 225 4.76 6.64 -12.21
C ALA A 225 4.37 6.10 -13.59
N THR A 226 3.43 5.15 -13.65
CA THR A 226 2.92 4.63 -14.92
C THR A 226 2.24 5.73 -15.75
N PHE A 227 1.43 6.57 -15.12
CA PHE A 227 0.78 7.70 -15.80
C PHE A 227 1.78 8.74 -16.34
N LEU A 228 2.84 9.01 -15.61
CA LEU A 228 3.88 9.96 -16.05
C LEU A 228 4.81 9.35 -17.10
N TYR A 229 5.13 8.07 -16.97
CA TYR A 229 6.06 7.38 -17.86
C TYR A 229 5.46 7.09 -19.24
N TYR A 230 4.16 6.70 -19.30
CA TYR A 230 3.52 6.26 -20.53
C TYR A 230 3.43 7.35 -21.63
N PRO A 231 2.99 8.59 -21.36
CA PRO A 231 3.02 9.66 -22.35
C PRO A 231 4.43 9.98 -22.84
N LEU A 232 5.40 9.93 -21.93
CA LEU A 232 6.80 10.21 -22.25
C LEU A 232 7.38 9.13 -23.18
N GLN A 233 7.03 7.87 -22.96
CA GLN A 233 7.41 6.76 -23.83
C GLN A 233 6.77 6.90 -25.23
N LEU A 234 5.53 7.33 -25.31
CA LEU A 234 4.87 7.60 -26.60
C LEU A 234 5.56 8.72 -27.37
N LEU A 235 5.92 9.82 -26.69
CA LEU A 235 6.65 10.94 -27.31
C LEU A 235 8.03 10.53 -27.83
N VAL A 236 8.78 9.73 -27.09
CA VAL A 236 10.10 9.22 -27.51
C VAL A 236 10.00 8.28 -28.69
N ASN A 237 8.98 7.40 -28.71
CA ASN A 237 8.75 6.48 -29.81
C ASN A 237 8.28 7.23 -31.08
N SER A 238 7.40 8.22 -30.93
CA SER A 238 6.89 9.02 -32.08
C SER A 238 7.97 9.91 -32.70
N ALA A 239 8.91 10.38 -31.90
CA ALA A 239 10.02 11.23 -32.37
C ALA A 239 11.19 10.43 -32.97
N ASN A 240 11.09 9.09 -33.10
CA ASN A 240 12.19 8.20 -33.55
C ASN A 240 13.51 8.35 -32.75
N ILE A 241 13.49 9.01 -31.60
CA ILE A 241 14.66 9.21 -30.73
C ILE A 241 15.01 7.88 -30.02
N GLY A 242 14.06 6.93 -29.97
CA GLY A 242 14.26 5.59 -29.38
C GLY A 242 15.30 4.71 -30.09
N THR A 243 15.78 5.09 -31.28
CA THR A 243 16.84 4.37 -32.04
C THR A 243 18.26 4.65 -31.51
N VAL A 244 18.44 5.65 -30.66
CA VAL A 244 19.73 5.96 -30.03
C VAL A 244 20.04 4.90 -28.95
N SER A 245 21.16 4.19 -29.09
CA SER A 245 21.56 3.07 -28.19
C SER A 245 21.54 3.42 -26.69
N PHE A 246 21.68 4.67 -26.32
CA PHE A 246 21.70 5.13 -24.93
C PHE A 246 20.30 5.44 -24.36
N MET A 247 19.29 5.62 -25.21
CA MET A 247 17.95 6.03 -24.82
C MET A 247 17.20 5.04 -23.92
N PRO A 248 17.25 3.71 -24.15
CA PRO A 248 16.62 2.73 -23.27
C PRO A 248 17.20 2.76 -21.84
N VAL A 249 18.50 2.99 -21.69
CA VAL A 249 19.17 3.10 -20.39
C VAL A 249 18.72 4.35 -19.64
N LEU A 250 18.63 5.49 -20.34
CA LEU A 250 18.12 6.75 -19.77
C LEU A 250 16.66 6.62 -19.34
N MET A 251 15.82 6.01 -20.15
CA MET A 251 14.41 5.78 -19.84
C MET A 251 14.25 4.88 -18.61
N THR A 252 15.02 3.81 -18.52
CA THR A 252 15.01 2.92 -17.35
C THR A 252 15.51 3.66 -16.11
N GLY A 253 16.60 4.43 -16.20
CA GLY A 253 17.11 5.26 -15.12
C GLY A 253 16.10 6.31 -14.65
N TYR A 254 15.42 6.98 -15.59
CA TYR A 254 14.39 7.96 -15.29
C TYR A 254 13.18 7.35 -14.54
N SER A 255 12.65 6.22 -15.05
CA SER A 255 11.52 5.54 -14.40
C SER A 255 11.87 5.07 -12.99
N PHE A 256 13.10 4.62 -12.80
CA PHE A 256 13.66 4.22 -11.53
C PHE A 256 13.73 5.40 -10.54
N LEU A 257 14.33 6.50 -10.95
CA LEU A 257 14.50 7.68 -10.11
C LEU A 257 13.14 8.31 -9.76
N LEU A 258 12.24 8.37 -10.73
CA LEU A 258 10.88 8.86 -10.56
C LEU A 258 10.12 8.04 -9.52
N ASN A 259 10.19 6.71 -9.58
CA ASN A 259 9.58 5.84 -8.57
C ASN A 259 10.12 6.10 -7.16
N ILE A 260 11.44 6.22 -6.98
CA ILE A 260 12.06 6.52 -5.68
C ILE A 260 11.49 7.82 -5.11
N VAL A 261 11.52 8.88 -5.91
CA VAL A 261 11.07 10.21 -5.48
C VAL A 261 9.59 10.17 -5.09
N LEU A 262 8.76 9.50 -5.89
CA LEU A 262 7.32 9.36 -5.62
C LEU A 262 7.07 8.54 -4.34
N VAL A 263 7.76 7.42 -4.13
CA VAL A 263 7.61 6.60 -2.91
C VAL A 263 7.93 7.42 -1.66
N ILE A 264 9.04 8.16 -1.66
CA ILE A 264 9.45 9.00 -0.52
C ILE A 264 8.43 10.12 -0.28
N PHE A 265 8.01 10.79 -1.35
CA PHE A 265 7.03 11.87 -1.27
C PHE A 265 5.69 11.37 -0.70
N PHE A 266 5.14 10.28 -1.25
CA PHE A 266 3.88 9.73 -0.78
C PHE A 266 3.97 9.11 0.60
N SER A 267 5.11 8.53 1.00
CA SER A 267 5.33 8.03 2.35
C SER A 267 5.20 9.17 3.38
N GLY A 268 5.85 10.32 3.13
CA GLY A 268 5.75 11.49 4.00
C GLY A 268 4.34 12.07 4.05
N PHE A 269 3.72 12.22 2.90
CA PHE A 269 2.39 12.77 2.78
C PHE A 269 1.33 11.88 3.46
N TYR A 270 1.35 10.58 3.20
CA TYR A 270 0.40 9.63 3.74
C TYR A 270 0.54 9.44 5.26
N ALA A 271 1.76 9.46 5.77
CA ALA A 271 1.99 9.38 7.21
C ALA A 271 1.34 10.55 7.98
N LEU A 272 1.40 11.76 7.43
CA LEU A 272 0.76 12.94 8.01
C LEU A 272 -0.78 12.88 7.92
N LEU A 273 -1.32 12.31 6.84
CA LEU A 273 -2.76 12.12 6.66
C LEU A 273 -3.36 11.12 7.64
N VAL A 274 -2.67 9.98 7.85
CA VAL A 274 -3.15 8.91 8.73
C VAL A 274 -3.08 9.31 10.19
N LEU A 275 -1.95 9.90 10.62
CA LEU A 275 -1.74 10.25 12.02
C LEU A 275 -2.44 11.52 12.47
N LYS A 276 -2.74 12.46 11.56
CA LYS A 276 -3.38 13.74 11.87
C LYS A 276 -2.83 14.38 13.16
N PRO A 277 -1.60 14.92 13.16
CA PRO A 277 -0.92 15.41 14.39
C PRO A 277 -1.73 16.45 15.18
N ASN A 278 -2.55 17.26 14.47
CA ASN A 278 -3.45 18.24 15.10
C ASN A 278 -4.50 17.55 15.99
N ASP A 279 -5.15 16.51 15.49
CA ASP A 279 -6.23 15.81 16.20
C ASP A 279 -5.66 15.06 17.43
N ILE A 280 -4.47 14.45 17.27
CA ILE A 280 -3.75 13.80 18.39
C ILE A 280 -3.41 14.82 19.46
N SER A 281 -2.85 15.98 19.11
CA SER A 281 -2.49 17.04 20.05
C SER A 281 -3.71 17.56 20.83
N GLN A 282 -4.83 17.79 20.14
CA GLN A 282 -6.09 18.21 20.77
C GLN A 282 -6.65 17.14 21.73
N ASN A 283 -6.62 15.86 21.32
CA ASN A 283 -7.08 14.77 22.14
C ASN A 283 -6.21 14.59 23.41
N LEU A 284 -4.88 14.70 23.28
CA LEU A 284 -3.97 14.70 24.43
C LEU A 284 -4.29 15.84 25.42
N ALA A 285 -4.53 17.05 24.90
CA ALA A 285 -4.90 18.20 25.72
C ALA A 285 -6.22 17.98 26.45
N LYS A 286 -7.25 17.44 25.75
CA LYS A 286 -8.56 17.11 26.36
C LYS A 286 -8.45 16.05 27.46
N MET A 287 -7.54 15.08 27.30
CA MET A 287 -7.32 14.00 28.27
C MET A 287 -6.32 14.40 29.38
N ALA A 288 -5.85 15.66 29.41
CA ALA A 288 -4.84 16.15 30.33
C ALA A 288 -3.52 15.35 30.30
N TYR A 289 -3.14 14.82 29.13
CA TYR A 289 -1.84 14.23 28.89
C TYR A 289 -0.88 15.26 28.25
N SER A 290 0.38 15.20 28.62
CA SER A 290 1.44 16.02 28.04
C SER A 290 2.64 15.17 27.61
N ILE A 291 3.39 15.66 26.63
CA ILE A 291 4.67 15.07 26.22
C ILE A 291 5.74 15.77 27.10
N PRO A 292 6.60 15.02 27.82
CA PRO A 292 7.65 15.61 28.65
C PRO A 292 8.53 16.56 27.83
N GLY A 293 8.75 17.77 28.34
CA GLY A 293 9.58 18.79 27.68
C GLY A 293 8.90 19.58 26.54
N VAL A 294 7.62 19.34 26.24
CA VAL A 294 6.88 20.05 25.19
C VAL A 294 5.59 20.67 25.76
N ARG A 295 5.37 21.96 25.52
CA ARG A 295 4.14 22.64 25.96
C ARG A 295 2.93 22.12 25.16
N GLN A 296 1.81 21.98 25.85
CA GLN A 296 0.53 21.57 25.24
C GLN A 296 0.09 22.58 24.15
N GLY A 297 -0.63 22.08 23.12
CA GLY A 297 -1.15 22.88 22.02
C GLY A 297 -0.24 22.88 20.79
N ASN A 298 0.02 24.05 20.20
CA ASN A 298 0.76 24.17 18.93
C ASN A 298 2.17 23.57 18.96
N GLN A 299 2.86 23.64 20.08
CA GLN A 299 4.21 23.05 20.19
C GLN A 299 4.15 21.52 20.14
N THR A 300 3.16 20.89 20.78
CA THR A 300 2.93 19.45 20.70
C THR A 300 2.61 19.02 19.27
N THR A 301 1.76 19.77 18.57
CA THR A 301 1.44 19.53 17.16
C THR A 301 2.69 19.60 16.28
N GLN A 302 3.51 20.64 16.46
CA GLN A 302 4.72 20.81 15.67
C GLN A 302 5.75 19.70 15.96
N TYR A 303 5.92 19.30 17.20
CA TYR A 303 6.79 18.19 17.60
C TYR A 303 6.34 16.87 16.96
N LEU A 304 5.04 16.55 17.03
CA LEU A 304 4.47 15.36 16.43
C LEU A 304 4.64 15.39 14.90
N LYS A 305 4.33 16.52 14.24
CA LYS A 305 4.50 16.69 12.79
C LYS A 305 5.94 16.46 12.35
N GLN A 306 6.92 17.04 13.04
CA GLN A 306 8.34 16.85 12.75
C GLN A 306 8.77 15.39 12.96
N THR A 307 8.34 14.78 14.07
CA THR A 307 8.68 13.37 14.38
C THR A 307 8.10 12.42 13.33
N VAL A 308 6.83 12.58 12.98
CA VAL A 308 6.16 11.79 11.94
C VAL A 308 6.83 11.97 10.58
N SER A 309 7.13 13.21 10.18
CA SER A 309 7.79 13.49 8.91
C SER A 309 9.18 12.85 8.81
N ARG A 310 9.97 12.90 9.89
CA ARG A 310 11.30 12.25 9.93
C ARG A 310 11.20 10.73 9.85
N LEU A 311 10.26 10.13 10.60
CA LEU A 311 10.03 8.68 10.54
C LEU A 311 9.52 8.25 9.17
N ALA A 312 8.59 8.99 8.57
CA ALA A 312 8.06 8.71 7.25
C ALA A 312 9.10 8.85 6.13
N PHE A 313 10.03 9.80 6.25
CA PHE A 313 11.16 9.91 5.33
C PHE A 313 12.08 8.68 5.40
N MET A 314 12.44 8.24 6.62
CA MET A 314 13.20 7.00 6.83
C MET A 314 12.43 5.78 6.30
N GLY A 315 11.12 5.72 6.59
CA GLY A 315 10.22 4.69 6.06
C GLY A 315 10.15 4.66 4.54
N GLY A 316 10.04 5.83 3.91
CA GLY A 316 10.03 5.98 2.46
C GLY A 316 11.34 5.56 1.79
N LEU A 317 12.48 5.90 2.39
CA LEU A 317 13.79 5.42 1.92
C LEU A 317 13.89 3.90 1.97
N PHE A 318 13.43 3.29 3.05
CA PHE A 318 13.45 1.85 3.19
C PHE A 318 12.48 1.16 2.19
N LEU A 319 11.28 1.70 2.00
CA LEU A 319 10.34 1.22 0.99
C LEU A 319 10.92 1.33 -0.42
N ALA A 320 11.59 2.43 -0.72
CA ALA A 320 12.30 2.59 -1.98
C ALA A 320 13.41 1.54 -2.13
N PHE A 321 14.23 1.33 -1.10
CA PHE A 321 15.26 0.28 -1.09
C PHE A 321 14.65 -1.10 -1.34
N LEU A 322 13.57 -1.45 -0.63
CA LEU A 322 12.87 -2.73 -0.84
C LEU A 322 12.28 -2.89 -2.24
N ALA A 323 11.82 -1.82 -2.87
CA ALA A 323 11.31 -1.87 -4.24
C ALA A 323 12.43 -2.18 -5.27
N PHE A 324 13.67 -1.80 -4.98
CA PHE A 324 14.83 -2.00 -5.86
C PHE A 324 15.63 -3.27 -5.59
N PHE A 325 15.68 -3.69 -4.35
CA PHE A 325 16.44 -4.85 -3.92
C PHE A 325 16.19 -6.09 -4.80
N PRO A 326 14.95 -6.38 -5.24
CA PRO A 326 14.65 -7.49 -6.12
C PRO A 326 15.26 -7.39 -7.50
N ILE A 327 15.30 -6.18 -8.05
CA ILE A 327 15.86 -5.95 -9.39
C ILE A 327 17.37 -6.25 -9.37
N VAL A 328 18.05 -5.85 -8.31
CA VAL A 328 19.47 -6.14 -8.11
C VAL A 328 19.69 -7.64 -7.92
N LEU A 329 18.87 -8.30 -7.10
CA LEU A 329 18.95 -9.74 -6.88
C LEU A 329 18.64 -10.57 -8.14
N ALA A 330 17.61 -10.17 -8.90
CA ALA A 330 17.25 -10.83 -10.15
C ALA A 330 18.41 -10.78 -11.17
N ASN A 331 19.16 -9.68 -11.22
CA ASN A 331 20.33 -9.55 -12.07
C ASN A 331 21.54 -10.37 -11.57
N LEU A 332 21.75 -10.43 -10.24
CA LEU A 332 22.87 -11.17 -9.64
C LEU A 332 22.66 -12.68 -9.72
N PHE A 333 21.46 -13.16 -9.42
CA PHE A 333 21.14 -14.59 -9.31
C PHE A 333 20.39 -15.14 -10.52
N GLN A 334 20.09 -14.32 -11.55
CA GLN A 334 19.29 -14.68 -12.73
C GLN A 334 17.92 -15.32 -12.42
N PHE A 335 17.38 -15.07 -11.21
CA PHE A 335 16.09 -15.57 -10.76
C PHE A 335 14.96 -14.59 -11.05
N ASN A 336 13.99 -15.00 -11.86
CA ASN A 336 12.77 -14.22 -12.10
C ASN A 336 11.79 -14.23 -10.92
N LEU A 337 11.94 -15.15 -9.95
CA LEU A 337 11.09 -15.23 -8.74
C LEU A 337 11.12 -13.94 -7.91
N PHE A 338 12.22 -13.20 -7.94
CA PHE A 338 12.38 -11.98 -7.16
C PHE A 338 11.84 -10.71 -7.84
N LYS A 339 11.32 -10.80 -9.06
CA LYS A 339 10.76 -9.61 -9.77
C LYS A 339 9.56 -9.00 -9.03
N ASN A 340 8.87 -9.76 -8.17
CA ASN A 340 7.63 -9.36 -7.52
C ASN A 340 7.76 -9.16 -6.00
N VAL A 341 8.91 -8.67 -5.49
CA VAL A 341 9.05 -8.41 -4.04
C VAL A 341 8.11 -7.31 -3.55
N THR A 342 7.69 -6.40 -4.43
CA THR A 342 6.60 -5.46 -4.10
C THR A 342 5.33 -6.22 -3.70
N SER A 343 5.01 -7.32 -4.39
CA SER A 343 3.89 -8.20 -4.03
C SER A 343 4.10 -8.87 -2.67
N LEU A 344 5.33 -9.29 -2.34
CA LEU A 344 5.66 -9.83 -1.02
C LEU A 344 5.48 -8.81 0.09
N LEU A 345 5.91 -7.59 -0.13
CA LEU A 345 5.75 -6.50 0.82
C LEU A 345 4.27 -6.21 1.09
N ILE A 346 3.45 -6.24 0.03
CA ILE A 346 2.00 -6.12 0.14
C ILE A 346 1.43 -7.30 0.93
N LEU A 347 1.84 -8.52 0.62
CA LEU A 347 1.37 -9.73 1.28
C LEU A 347 1.68 -9.71 2.78
N VAL A 348 2.93 -9.43 3.17
CA VAL A 348 3.34 -9.33 4.57
C VAL A 348 2.59 -8.18 5.28
N GLY A 349 2.43 -7.02 4.60
CA GLY A 349 1.69 -5.88 5.14
C GLY A 349 0.24 -6.19 5.47
N VAL A 350 -0.46 -6.83 4.55
CA VAL A 350 -1.86 -7.23 4.78
C VAL A 350 -1.97 -8.24 5.92
N ILE A 351 -1.05 -9.24 5.99
CA ILE A 351 -1.05 -10.22 7.07
C ILE A 351 -0.83 -9.54 8.42
N THR A 352 0.16 -8.65 8.54
CA THR A 352 0.47 -7.97 9.80
C THR A 352 -0.67 -7.06 10.25
N ASP A 353 -1.28 -6.30 9.33
CA ASP A 353 -2.41 -5.43 9.65
C ASP A 353 -3.66 -6.23 10.05
N THR A 354 -3.97 -7.30 9.33
CA THR A 354 -5.10 -8.19 9.66
C THR A 354 -4.87 -8.89 11.01
N THR A 355 -3.65 -9.35 11.29
CA THR A 355 -3.31 -9.98 12.56
C THR A 355 -3.45 -9.01 13.73
N ALA A 356 -3.04 -7.75 13.55
CA ALA A 356 -3.18 -6.71 14.56
C ALA A 356 -4.66 -6.41 14.87
N GLN A 357 -5.52 -6.38 13.83
CA GLN A 357 -6.98 -6.19 14.00
C GLN A 357 -7.63 -7.37 14.72
N ILE A 358 -7.30 -8.61 14.37
CA ILE A 358 -7.79 -9.82 15.04
C ILE A 358 -7.38 -9.80 16.52
N ARG A 359 -6.13 -9.46 16.83
CA ARG A 359 -5.67 -9.32 18.23
C ARG A 359 -6.47 -8.27 18.99
N GLY A 360 -6.70 -7.10 18.38
CA GLY A 360 -7.53 -6.04 18.97
C GLY A 360 -8.95 -6.51 19.29
N TYR A 361 -9.57 -7.21 18.35
CA TYR A 361 -10.91 -7.78 18.52
C TYR A 361 -10.98 -8.84 19.64
N LEU A 362 -10.01 -9.75 19.70
CA LEU A 362 -9.93 -10.79 20.74
C LEU A 362 -9.77 -10.17 22.13
N ILE A 363 -8.94 -9.13 22.26
CA ILE A 363 -8.74 -8.41 23.51
C ILE A 363 -10.06 -7.74 23.94
N SER A 364 -10.75 -7.03 23.04
CA SER A 364 -12.04 -6.40 23.33
C SER A 364 -13.09 -7.41 23.81
N ARG A 365 -13.20 -8.55 23.12
CA ARG A 365 -14.15 -9.61 23.48
C ARG A 365 -13.85 -10.28 24.84
N ASN A 366 -12.57 -10.47 25.17
CA ASN A 366 -12.19 -10.98 26.47
C ASN A 366 -12.59 -10.01 27.61
N TYR A 367 -12.42 -8.70 27.40
CA TYR A 367 -12.87 -7.71 28.40
C TYR A 367 -14.39 -7.67 28.57
N GLU A 368 -15.17 -7.88 27.50
CA GLU A 368 -16.63 -7.99 27.60
C GLU A 368 -17.09 -9.27 28.33
N GLY A 369 -16.35 -10.37 28.15
CA GLY A 369 -16.60 -11.64 28.84
C GLY A 369 -16.42 -11.53 30.37
N PHE A 370 -15.41 -10.80 30.84
CA PHE A 370 -15.20 -10.52 32.27
C PHE A 370 -16.25 -9.58 32.90
N LYS A 371 -16.97 -8.80 32.09
CA LYS A 371 -18.03 -7.89 32.58
C LYS A 371 -19.39 -8.58 32.71
N LYS A 372 -19.53 -9.77 32.12
CA LYS A 372 -20.77 -10.59 32.19
C LYS A 372 -20.71 -11.76 33.20
N SER A 373 -19.53 -12.01 33.78
CA SER A 373 -19.35 -12.92 34.94
C SER A 373 -19.29 -12.09 36.23
#